data_549a8a4236b1dd5af88f8ea681b36d4e
#
_entry.id   549a8a4236b1dd5af88f8ea681b36d4e
#
_cell.length_a   1.000
_cell.length_b   1.000
_cell.length_c   1.000
_cell.angle_alpha   90.00
_cell.angle_beta   90.00
_cell.angle_gamma   90.00
#
_symmetry.space_group_name_H-M   'P 1'
#
loop_
_entity.id
_entity.type
_entity.pdbx_description
1 polymer ?
#
loop_
_entity_poly.entity_id
_entity_poly.type
_entity_poly.pdbx_seq_one_letter_code
_entity_poly.pdbx_strand_id
1 'polypeptide(L)'
;MYTSFEERLSLVKKCSEGSLAFYQKIPGAVHLEGNGWELISSDSRFAMFNGILIHSARKDLVDEVIAVLAKHDIPSDIRLIGPGISQLNALEGHGYKNLGSNPFMVWSADNSVDNFQLQDHLTVRRLDQNDIRTAADIYMDVYRMSEDVVKDMKRMFCVSQNDHTYGLFKDNEMVSIVTAMVYRDSVGIWSMGTPTKHQKNGYGRELLMHVMQSHKNMGAKEFFLYASSAGKFLYDKCGWLTLDYLPYLSKS
;
A
#
# COMPACT_ATOMS: atom_id res chain seq x y z
N MET A 1 7.24 19.33 -10.72
CA MET A 1 8.19 18.28 -10.27
C MET A 1 8.34 18.46 -8.77
N TYR A 2 7.99 17.44 -7.97
CA TYR A 2 7.99 17.51 -6.50
C TYR A 2 9.44 17.53 -5.99
N THR A 3 9.98 18.69 -5.68
CA THR A 3 11.41 18.87 -5.40
C THR A 3 11.73 19.11 -3.93
N SER A 4 10.80 19.70 -3.16
CA SER A 4 11.01 19.97 -1.73
C SER A 4 10.65 18.75 -0.87
N PHE A 5 11.21 18.72 0.34
CA PHE A 5 10.85 17.72 1.35
C PHE A 5 9.37 17.85 1.76
N GLU A 6 8.89 19.07 1.93
CA GLU A 6 7.51 19.38 2.34
C GLU A 6 6.51 18.88 1.31
N GLU A 7 6.79 19.05 0.02
CA GLU A 7 5.94 18.51 -1.05
C GLU A 7 5.88 16.99 -1.01
N ARG A 8 7.02 16.31 -0.88
CA ARG A 8 7.07 14.84 -0.78
C ARG A 8 6.37 14.32 0.46
N LEU A 9 6.60 14.96 1.62
CA LEU A 9 5.93 14.60 2.87
C LEU A 9 4.42 14.77 2.75
N SER A 10 3.96 15.86 2.14
CA SER A 10 2.53 16.10 1.90
C SER A 10 1.90 14.98 1.07
N LEU A 11 2.57 14.50 0.02
CA LEU A 11 2.07 13.40 -0.81
C LEU A 11 2.06 12.06 -0.07
N VAL A 12 3.09 11.78 0.74
CA VAL A 12 3.13 10.57 1.58
C VAL A 12 2.00 10.60 2.59
N LYS A 13 1.74 11.75 3.23
CA LYS A 13 0.58 11.93 4.14
C LYS A 13 -0.74 11.78 3.42
N LYS A 14 -0.91 12.33 2.23
CA LYS A 14 -2.11 12.15 1.41
C LYS A 14 -2.37 10.66 1.09
N CYS A 15 -1.32 9.90 0.82
CA CYS A 15 -1.42 8.44 0.68
C CYS A 15 -1.85 7.76 1.99
N SER A 16 -1.33 8.21 3.13
CA SER A 16 -1.71 7.72 4.47
C SER A 16 -3.17 8.03 4.79
N GLU A 17 -3.69 9.21 4.42
CA GLU A 17 -5.11 9.58 4.56
C GLU A 17 -6.05 8.60 3.83
N GLY A 18 -5.65 8.10 2.66
CA GLY A 18 -6.37 7.06 1.94
C GLY A 18 -6.46 5.75 2.72
N SER A 19 -5.35 5.32 3.30
CA SER A 19 -5.29 4.14 4.18
C SER A 19 -6.10 4.35 5.46
N LEU A 20 -6.04 5.55 6.05
CA LEU A 20 -6.81 5.91 7.23
C LEU A 20 -8.33 5.84 6.96
N ALA A 21 -8.79 6.42 5.85
CA ALA A 21 -10.20 6.38 5.45
C ALA A 21 -10.72 4.94 5.26
N PHE A 22 -9.83 4.02 4.88
CA PHE A 22 -10.11 2.59 4.83
C PHE A 22 -10.19 1.98 6.24
N TYR A 23 -9.14 2.17 7.04
CA TYR A 23 -9.05 1.52 8.36
C TYR A 23 -10.07 2.04 9.36
N GLN A 24 -10.47 3.32 9.29
CA GLN A 24 -11.52 3.89 10.18
C GLN A 24 -12.86 3.14 10.14
N LYS A 25 -13.09 2.33 9.13
CA LYS A 25 -14.28 1.46 9.03
C LYS A 25 -14.12 0.13 9.75
N ILE A 26 -12.91 -0.19 10.20
CA ILE A 26 -12.59 -1.43 10.90
C ILE A 26 -12.78 -1.18 12.39
N PRO A 27 -13.62 -1.97 13.10
CA PRO A 27 -13.74 -1.86 14.55
C PRO A 27 -12.37 -2.06 15.23
N GLY A 28 -12.02 -1.19 16.16
CA GLY A 28 -10.74 -1.23 16.87
C GLY A 28 -9.58 -0.53 16.15
N ALA A 29 -9.76 -0.03 14.93
CA ALA A 29 -8.74 0.75 14.25
C ALA A 29 -8.39 2.03 15.05
N VAL A 30 -7.12 2.39 15.03
CA VAL A 30 -6.57 3.53 15.79
C VAL A 30 -5.81 4.45 14.84
N HIS A 31 -6.02 5.76 15.02
CA HIS A 31 -5.20 6.80 14.41
C HIS A 31 -4.66 7.71 15.51
N LEU A 32 -3.35 7.80 15.59
CA LEU A 32 -2.64 8.65 16.56
C LEU A 32 -1.60 9.50 15.83
N GLU A 33 -1.46 10.73 16.28
CA GLU A 33 -0.48 11.67 15.75
C GLU A 33 0.33 12.28 16.89
N GLY A 34 1.61 12.54 16.62
CA GLY A 34 2.50 13.29 17.48
C GLY A 34 3.34 14.29 16.68
N ASN A 35 4.17 15.05 17.39
CA ASN A 35 5.06 16.00 16.74
C ASN A 35 6.18 15.27 15.98
N GLY A 36 5.95 14.97 14.70
CA GLY A 36 6.92 14.33 13.82
C GLY A 36 6.66 12.86 13.52
N TRP A 37 5.51 12.33 13.92
CA TRP A 37 5.09 10.96 13.58
C TRP A 37 3.56 10.84 13.46
N GLU A 38 3.14 9.80 12.75
CA GLU A 38 1.74 9.39 12.58
C GLU A 38 1.65 7.87 12.63
N LEU A 39 0.67 7.33 13.37
CA LEU A 39 0.33 5.91 13.43
C LEU A 39 -1.06 5.68 12.88
N ILE A 40 -1.18 4.75 11.94
CA ILE A 40 -2.45 4.21 11.46
C ILE A 40 -2.44 2.70 11.70
N SER A 41 -3.37 2.23 12.53
CA SER A 41 -3.52 0.81 12.88
C SER A 41 -4.88 0.29 12.44
N SER A 42 -4.89 -0.92 11.91
CA SER A 42 -6.09 -1.66 11.51
C SER A 42 -6.65 -2.57 12.59
N ASP A 43 -6.19 -2.48 13.82
CA ASP A 43 -6.47 -3.47 14.90
C ASP A 43 -5.99 -4.89 14.55
N SER A 44 -5.01 -5.00 13.68
CA SER A 44 -4.39 -6.27 13.34
C SER A 44 -3.24 -6.59 14.30
N ARG A 45 -3.11 -7.88 14.64
CA ARG A 45 -1.92 -8.38 15.35
C ARG A 45 -0.67 -8.48 14.46
N PHE A 46 -0.79 -8.19 13.18
CA PHE A 46 0.32 -8.25 12.22
C PHE A 46 0.82 -6.83 11.92
N ALA A 47 2.11 -6.58 12.17
CA ALA A 47 2.74 -5.28 12.02
C ALA A 47 2.53 -4.64 10.63
N MET A 48 2.52 -5.46 9.58
CA MET A 48 2.36 -5.00 8.20
C MET A 48 1.03 -4.26 7.91
N PHE A 49 0.03 -4.40 8.77
CA PHE A 49 -1.26 -3.70 8.68
C PHE A 49 -1.35 -2.50 9.63
N ASN A 50 -0.27 -2.19 10.35
CA ASN A 50 -0.19 -1.08 11.28
C ASN A 50 1.05 -0.28 10.94
N GLY A 51 0.88 0.90 10.37
CA GLY A 51 1.98 1.69 9.83
C GLY A 51 2.28 2.92 10.67
N ILE A 52 3.55 3.14 10.97
CA ILE A 52 4.04 4.41 11.50
C ILE A 52 4.86 5.11 10.43
N LEU A 53 4.59 6.40 10.23
CA LEU A 53 5.42 7.31 9.49
C LEU A 53 6.16 8.23 10.44
N ILE A 54 7.49 8.25 10.39
CA ILE A 54 8.34 9.18 11.16
C ILE A 54 9.01 10.15 10.19
N HIS A 55 8.85 11.46 10.46
CA HIS A 55 9.33 12.52 9.58
C HIS A 55 10.12 13.62 10.32
N SER A 56 10.53 13.39 11.56
CA SER A 56 11.27 14.35 12.38
C SER A 56 12.55 13.75 12.97
N ALA A 57 13.56 14.61 13.13
CA ALA A 57 14.85 14.28 13.80
C ALA A 57 14.84 14.55 15.31
N ARG A 58 13.68 14.78 15.95
CA ARG A 58 13.57 15.08 17.38
C ARG A 58 14.14 13.94 18.23
N LYS A 59 15.00 14.26 19.21
CA LYS A 59 15.80 13.28 19.97
C LYS A 59 14.99 12.23 20.72
N ASP A 60 13.89 12.66 21.35
CA ASP A 60 13.02 11.85 22.23
C ASP A 60 11.87 11.17 21.45
N LEU A 61 11.84 11.32 20.13
CA LEU A 61 10.73 10.87 19.31
C LEU A 61 10.57 9.37 19.31
N VAL A 62 11.68 8.62 19.22
CA VAL A 62 11.62 7.16 19.20
C VAL A 62 11.09 6.62 20.52
N ASP A 63 11.55 7.14 21.66
CA ASP A 63 11.06 6.73 22.98
C ASP A 63 9.56 7.01 23.13
N GLU A 64 9.09 8.17 22.66
CA GLU A 64 7.66 8.52 22.64
C GLU A 64 6.85 7.52 21.79
N VAL A 65 7.30 7.22 20.58
CA VAL A 65 6.63 6.27 19.69
C VAL A 65 6.58 4.87 20.31
N ILE A 66 7.69 4.40 20.87
CA ILE A 66 7.75 3.09 21.53
C ILE A 66 6.81 3.02 22.74
N ALA A 67 6.75 4.08 23.54
CA ALA A 67 5.83 4.15 24.68
C ALA A 67 4.35 4.10 24.24
N VAL A 68 4.00 4.78 23.14
CA VAL A 68 2.66 4.74 22.56
C VAL A 68 2.32 3.33 22.07
N LEU A 69 3.21 2.68 21.34
CA LEU A 69 3.00 1.32 20.85
C LEU A 69 2.81 0.32 21.99
N ALA A 70 3.64 0.41 23.02
CA ALA A 70 3.53 -0.45 24.21
C ALA A 70 2.23 -0.23 24.97
N LYS A 71 1.80 1.03 25.12
CA LYS A 71 0.53 1.38 25.79
C LYS A 71 -0.69 0.79 25.10
N HIS A 72 -0.67 0.71 23.79
CA HIS A 72 -1.80 0.25 22.98
C HIS A 72 -1.66 -1.20 22.50
N ASP A 73 -0.55 -1.88 22.82
CA ASP A 73 -0.20 -3.23 22.35
C ASP A 73 -0.29 -3.38 20.81
N ILE A 74 0.21 -2.38 20.09
CA ILE A 74 0.13 -2.33 18.62
C ILE A 74 1.47 -2.77 18.01
N PRO A 75 1.55 -3.94 17.39
CA PRO A 75 2.70 -4.28 16.55
C PRO A 75 2.66 -3.44 15.28
N SER A 76 3.75 -2.76 14.94
CA SER A 76 3.76 -1.81 13.81
C SER A 76 5.03 -1.88 12.99
N ASP A 77 4.86 -1.68 11.69
CA ASP A 77 5.95 -1.39 10.77
C ASP A 77 6.21 0.12 10.72
N ILE A 78 7.46 0.51 10.58
CA ILE A 78 7.88 1.91 10.60
C ILE A 78 8.47 2.30 9.23
N ARG A 79 8.05 3.45 8.72
CA ARG A 79 8.66 4.10 7.55
C ARG A 79 9.24 5.44 7.97
N LEU A 80 10.43 5.73 7.45
CA LEU A 80 11.14 6.98 7.72
C LEU A 80 11.17 7.85 6.46
N ILE A 81 10.97 9.17 6.62
CA ILE A 81 11.09 10.11 5.52
C ILE A 81 11.87 11.36 5.95
N GLY A 82 12.73 11.86 5.07
CA GLY A 82 13.49 13.09 5.29
C GLY A 82 14.26 13.10 6.62
N PRO A 83 14.07 14.12 7.49
CA PRO A 83 14.75 14.19 8.78
C PRO A 83 14.52 12.96 9.68
N GLY A 84 13.39 12.27 9.52
CA GLY A 84 13.08 11.04 10.28
C GLY A 84 14.08 9.89 10.03
N ILE A 85 14.82 9.91 8.93
CA ILE A 85 15.84 8.88 8.63
C ILE A 85 16.95 8.85 9.70
N SER A 86 17.21 9.97 10.37
CA SER A 86 18.18 10.03 11.48
C SER A 86 17.80 9.16 12.69
N GLN A 87 16.53 8.72 12.77
CA GLN A 87 16.04 7.86 13.86
C GLN A 87 16.36 6.36 13.67
N LEU A 88 16.97 5.99 12.54
CA LEU A 88 17.24 4.59 12.19
C LEU A 88 17.94 3.84 13.31
N ASN A 89 19.09 4.35 13.79
CA ASN A 89 19.90 3.69 14.81
C ASN A 89 19.16 3.57 16.16
N ALA A 90 18.37 4.57 16.53
CA ALA A 90 17.57 4.53 17.75
C ALA A 90 16.50 3.43 17.66
N LEU A 91 15.82 3.31 16.54
CA LEU A 91 14.84 2.23 16.30
C LEU A 91 15.47 0.86 16.31
N GLU A 92 16.66 0.70 15.71
CA GLU A 92 17.42 -0.55 15.77
C GLU A 92 17.81 -0.90 17.22
N GLY A 93 18.16 0.08 18.05
CA GLY A 93 18.39 -0.08 19.48
C GLY A 93 17.15 -0.58 20.23
N HIS A 94 15.95 -0.30 19.75
CA HIS A 94 14.69 -0.84 20.27
C HIS A 94 14.26 -2.17 19.62
N GLY A 95 15.14 -2.80 18.85
CA GLY A 95 14.92 -4.13 18.27
C GLY A 95 14.18 -4.14 16.92
N TYR A 96 13.98 -3.00 16.29
CA TYR A 96 13.52 -2.95 14.90
C TYR A 96 14.65 -3.34 13.95
N LYS A 97 14.30 -4.08 12.90
CA LYS A 97 15.24 -4.45 11.84
C LYS A 97 14.95 -3.64 10.59
N ASN A 98 15.98 -3.03 10.03
CA ASN A 98 15.89 -2.38 8.74
C ASN A 98 15.79 -3.44 7.64
N LEU A 99 14.68 -3.47 6.94
CA LEU A 99 14.37 -4.40 5.84
C LEU A 99 14.67 -3.82 4.46
N GLY A 100 15.35 -2.67 4.41
CA GLY A 100 15.65 -1.92 3.19
C GLY A 100 14.78 -0.69 3.03
N SER A 101 14.56 -0.25 1.79
CA SER A 101 13.74 0.94 1.51
C SER A 101 12.67 0.63 0.47
N ASN A 102 11.46 1.11 0.74
CA ASN A 102 10.37 1.02 -0.21
C ASN A 102 10.34 2.28 -1.09
N PRO A 103 10.40 2.16 -2.43
CA PRO A 103 10.11 3.27 -3.32
C PRO A 103 8.68 3.78 -3.09
N PHE A 104 8.53 5.04 -2.72
CA PHE A 104 7.24 5.73 -2.79
C PHE A 104 7.08 6.29 -4.19
N MET A 105 6.04 5.86 -4.88
CA MET A 105 5.82 6.21 -6.28
C MET A 105 4.47 6.90 -6.47
N VAL A 106 4.47 7.85 -7.41
CA VAL A 106 3.27 8.59 -7.81
C VAL A 106 3.08 8.51 -9.32
N TRP A 107 1.83 8.53 -9.74
CA TRP A 107 1.43 8.72 -11.11
C TRP A 107 0.36 9.80 -11.20
N SER A 108 0.56 10.81 -12.08
CA SER A 108 -0.39 11.88 -12.31
C SER A 108 -1.33 11.52 -13.46
N ALA A 109 -2.61 11.83 -13.31
CA ALA A 109 -3.60 11.64 -14.36
C ALA A 109 -3.37 12.55 -15.59
N ASP A 110 -2.48 13.54 -15.49
CA ASP A 110 -2.01 14.29 -16.66
C ASP A 110 -1.16 13.43 -17.59
N ASN A 111 -0.59 12.33 -17.09
CA ASN A 111 0.05 11.32 -17.92
C ASN A 111 -1.00 10.57 -18.73
N SER A 112 -0.68 10.24 -19.99
CA SER A 112 -1.64 9.58 -20.85
C SER A 112 -1.73 8.09 -20.59
N VAL A 113 -2.90 7.62 -20.19
CA VAL A 113 -3.35 6.22 -20.32
C VAL A 113 -4.47 6.11 -21.35
N ASP A 114 -4.74 7.19 -22.09
CA ASP A 114 -5.99 7.40 -22.84
C ASP A 114 -6.20 6.43 -24.01
N ASN A 115 -5.18 5.68 -24.39
CA ASN A 115 -5.27 4.70 -25.47
C ASN A 115 -5.05 3.27 -24.99
N PHE A 116 -5.13 3.02 -23.67
CA PHE A 116 -5.01 1.64 -23.20
C PHE A 116 -6.29 0.87 -23.55
N GLN A 117 -6.14 -0.25 -24.20
CA GLN A 117 -7.20 -1.22 -24.49
C GLN A 117 -6.83 -2.56 -23.86
N LEU A 118 -7.75 -3.07 -23.03
CA LEU A 118 -7.61 -4.42 -22.51
C LEU A 118 -7.68 -5.43 -23.65
N GLN A 119 -6.86 -6.46 -23.61
CA GLN A 119 -6.88 -7.51 -24.64
C GLN A 119 -8.23 -8.25 -24.62
N ASP A 120 -8.79 -8.57 -25.79
CA ASP A 120 -10.15 -9.09 -25.97
C ASP A 120 -10.46 -10.39 -25.18
N HIS A 121 -9.43 -11.21 -24.93
CA HIS A 121 -9.56 -12.46 -24.19
C HIS A 121 -9.42 -12.31 -22.66
N LEU A 122 -9.27 -11.08 -22.19
CA LEU A 122 -9.15 -10.75 -20.76
C LEU A 122 -10.39 -9.99 -20.28
N THR A 123 -10.77 -10.23 -19.04
CA THR A 123 -11.86 -9.49 -18.38
C THR A 123 -11.38 -8.95 -17.03
N VAL A 124 -11.66 -7.69 -16.77
CA VAL A 124 -11.44 -7.10 -15.44
C VAL A 124 -12.79 -6.89 -14.78
N ARG A 125 -12.91 -7.36 -13.56
CA ARG A 125 -14.09 -7.05 -12.75
C ARG A 125 -13.73 -6.84 -11.29
N ARG A 126 -14.59 -6.14 -10.57
CA ARG A 126 -14.54 -6.02 -9.13
C ARG A 126 -14.81 -7.39 -8.51
N LEU A 127 -14.06 -7.72 -7.46
CA LEU A 127 -14.25 -8.97 -6.73
C LEU A 127 -15.44 -8.87 -5.78
N ASP A 128 -16.11 -9.99 -5.58
CA ASP A 128 -17.19 -10.15 -4.62
C ASP A 128 -16.83 -11.20 -3.55
N GLN A 129 -17.79 -11.55 -2.69
CA GLN A 129 -17.58 -12.51 -1.61
C GLN A 129 -17.20 -13.92 -2.09
N ASN A 130 -17.60 -14.31 -3.29
CA ASN A 130 -17.28 -15.60 -3.86
C ASN A 130 -15.81 -15.71 -4.28
N ASP A 131 -15.20 -14.56 -4.59
CA ASP A 131 -13.80 -14.48 -5.03
C ASP A 131 -12.79 -14.46 -3.87
N ILE A 132 -13.25 -14.24 -2.63
CA ILE A 132 -12.38 -14.04 -1.45
C ILE A 132 -11.40 -15.19 -1.26
N ARG A 133 -11.83 -16.43 -1.51
CA ARG A 133 -10.96 -17.61 -1.35
C ARG A 133 -9.83 -17.57 -2.38
N THR A 134 -10.16 -17.36 -3.66
CA THR A 134 -9.17 -17.28 -4.73
C THR A 134 -8.22 -16.10 -4.55
N ALA A 135 -8.73 -14.95 -4.13
CA ALA A 135 -7.91 -13.80 -3.78
C ALA A 135 -6.91 -14.13 -2.65
N ALA A 136 -7.36 -14.84 -1.63
CA ALA A 136 -6.52 -15.31 -0.53
C ALA A 136 -5.39 -16.23 -1.00
N ASP A 137 -5.71 -17.19 -1.87
CA ASP A 137 -4.71 -18.11 -2.44
C ASP A 137 -3.64 -17.35 -3.24
N ILE A 138 -4.05 -16.30 -3.97
CA ILE A 138 -3.11 -15.41 -4.69
C ILE A 138 -2.20 -14.66 -3.70
N TYR A 139 -2.73 -14.13 -2.61
CA TYR A 139 -1.92 -13.42 -1.61
C TYR A 139 -0.94 -14.35 -0.90
N MET A 140 -1.34 -15.59 -0.60
CA MET A 140 -0.42 -16.60 -0.06
C MET A 140 0.71 -16.93 -1.04
N ASP A 141 0.42 -17.11 -2.33
CA ASP A 141 1.43 -17.39 -3.35
C ASP A 141 2.38 -16.21 -3.58
N VAL A 142 1.84 -15.01 -3.81
CA VAL A 142 2.62 -13.84 -4.22
C VAL A 142 3.43 -13.24 -3.08
N TYR A 143 2.83 -13.12 -1.90
CA TYR A 143 3.43 -12.46 -0.74
C TYR A 143 3.95 -13.44 0.32
N ARG A 144 3.78 -14.75 0.08
CA ARG A 144 4.15 -15.81 1.03
C ARG A 144 3.54 -15.60 2.42
N MET A 145 2.32 -15.08 2.44
CA MET A 145 1.58 -14.85 3.67
C MET A 145 1.10 -16.16 4.27
N SER A 146 1.09 -16.24 5.61
CA SER A 146 0.46 -17.36 6.30
C SER A 146 -1.06 -17.26 6.22
N GLU A 147 -1.74 -18.39 6.45
CA GLU A 147 -3.22 -18.42 6.50
C GLU A 147 -3.79 -17.45 7.53
N ASP A 148 -3.12 -17.25 8.66
CA ASP A 148 -3.57 -16.32 9.71
C ASP A 148 -3.52 -14.86 9.25
N VAL A 149 -2.46 -14.45 8.54
CA VAL A 149 -2.37 -13.12 7.92
C VAL A 149 -3.50 -12.93 6.91
N VAL A 150 -3.75 -13.94 6.08
CA VAL A 150 -4.82 -13.89 5.07
C VAL A 150 -6.21 -13.88 5.70
N LYS A 151 -6.43 -14.56 6.81
CA LYS A 151 -7.69 -14.47 7.56
C LYS A 151 -7.94 -13.05 8.06
N ASP A 152 -6.90 -12.38 8.55
CA ASP A 152 -7.01 -10.99 9.02
C ASP A 152 -7.25 -10.02 7.86
N MET A 153 -6.57 -10.21 6.73
CA MET A 153 -6.87 -9.47 5.49
C MET A 153 -8.33 -9.63 5.06
N LYS A 154 -8.87 -10.86 5.09
CA LYS A 154 -10.28 -11.10 4.75
C LYS A 154 -11.22 -10.31 5.65
N ARG A 155 -10.95 -10.26 6.95
CA ARG A 155 -11.71 -9.46 7.90
C ARG A 155 -11.74 -7.98 7.49
N MET A 156 -10.59 -7.44 7.11
CA MET A 156 -10.46 -6.05 6.67
C MET A 156 -11.19 -5.79 5.35
N PHE A 157 -11.04 -6.65 4.35
CA PHE A 157 -11.69 -6.48 3.05
C PHE A 157 -13.22 -6.59 3.10
N CYS A 158 -13.79 -7.33 4.04
CA CYS A 158 -15.25 -7.45 4.20
C CYS A 158 -15.91 -6.21 4.77
N VAL A 159 -15.16 -5.28 5.38
CA VAL A 159 -15.72 -4.11 6.09
C VAL A 159 -15.86 -2.90 5.17
N SER A 160 -15.09 -2.81 4.10
CA SER A 160 -15.04 -1.63 3.26
C SER A 160 -15.85 -1.77 1.96
N GLN A 161 -16.88 -0.92 1.81
CA GLN A 161 -17.65 -0.83 0.56
C GLN A 161 -16.97 0.06 -0.50
N ASN A 162 -15.97 0.87 -0.13
CA ASN A 162 -15.31 1.83 -1.03
C ASN A 162 -13.99 1.34 -1.59
N ASP A 163 -13.49 0.18 -1.13
CA ASP A 163 -12.27 -0.35 -1.66
C ASP A 163 -12.57 -1.34 -2.76
N HIS A 164 -11.97 -1.05 -3.86
CA HIS A 164 -12.22 -1.77 -5.07
C HIS A 164 -11.08 -2.76 -5.29
N THR A 165 -11.26 -4.00 -4.85
CA THR A 165 -10.36 -5.06 -5.27
C THR A 165 -10.84 -5.59 -6.61
N TYR A 166 -9.93 -5.56 -7.58
CA TYR A 166 -10.17 -6.01 -8.95
C TYR A 166 -9.40 -7.28 -9.23
N GLY A 167 -10.01 -8.20 -9.94
CA GLY A 167 -9.37 -9.34 -10.55
C GLY A 167 -9.29 -9.20 -12.07
N LEU A 168 -8.18 -9.62 -12.65
CA LEU A 168 -8.04 -9.89 -14.06
C LEU A 168 -8.31 -11.37 -14.29
N PHE A 169 -9.19 -11.67 -15.21
CA PHE A 169 -9.59 -13.05 -15.55
C PHE A 169 -9.21 -13.39 -16.98
N LYS A 170 -8.71 -14.60 -17.16
CA LYS A 170 -8.52 -15.27 -18.45
C LYS A 170 -9.22 -16.62 -18.36
N ASP A 171 -10.10 -16.93 -19.30
CA ASP A 171 -10.85 -18.19 -19.34
C ASP A 171 -11.52 -18.54 -17.99
N ASN A 172 -12.08 -17.54 -17.31
CA ASN A 172 -12.66 -17.59 -15.96
C ASN A 172 -11.67 -17.86 -14.81
N GLU A 173 -10.37 -17.98 -15.08
CA GLU A 173 -9.34 -18.08 -14.06
C GLU A 173 -8.83 -16.68 -13.67
N MET A 174 -8.76 -16.39 -12.36
CA MET A 174 -8.17 -15.14 -11.85
C MET A 174 -6.65 -15.20 -11.99
N VAL A 175 -6.08 -14.40 -12.89
CA VAL A 175 -4.65 -14.39 -13.23
C VAL A 175 -3.88 -13.21 -12.62
N SER A 176 -4.56 -12.21 -12.10
CA SER A 176 -3.94 -11.10 -11.36
C SER A 176 -4.97 -10.40 -10.47
N ILE A 177 -4.50 -9.72 -9.43
CA ILE A 177 -5.34 -9.02 -8.45
C ILE A 177 -4.71 -7.68 -8.09
N VAL A 178 -5.53 -6.66 -7.78
CA VAL A 178 -5.10 -5.36 -7.23
C VAL A 178 -6.20 -4.74 -6.40
N THR A 179 -5.84 -4.03 -5.33
CA THR A 179 -6.77 -3.21 -4.55
C THR A 179 -6.52 -1.73 -4.82
N ALA A 180 -7.57 -1.01 -5.21
CA ALA A 180 -7.59 0.44 -5.35
C ALA A 180 -8.34 1.06 -4.17
N MET A 181 -7.62 1.80 -3.32
CA MET A 181 -8.19 2.55 -2.20
C MET A 181 -8.44 3.98 -2.64
N VAL A 182 -9.71 4.37 -2.73
CA VAL A 182 -10.10 5.69 -3.22
C VAL A 182 -10.29 6.65 -2.06
N TYR A 183 -9.62 7.79 -2.11
CA TYR A 183 -9.80 8.88 -1.17
C TYR A 183 -9.81 10.23 -1.90
N ARG A 184 -10.94 10.94 -1.89
CA ARG A 184 -11.17 12.19 -2.63
C ARG A 184 -10.85 11.99 -4.13
N ASP A 185 -9.87 12.72 -4.64
CA ASP A 185 -9.39 12.67 -6.02
C ASP A 185 -8.10 11.85 -6.20
N SER A 186 -7.75 11.03 -5.22
CA SER A 186 -6.55 10.18 -5.25
C SER A 186 -6.88 8.70 -5.06
N VAL A 187 -6.00 7.83 -5.56
CA VAL A 187 -6.15 6.37 -5.49
C VAL A 187 -4.83 5.74 -5.05
N GLY A 188 -4.87 5.04 -3.94
CA GLY A 188 -3.77 4.16 -3.52
C GLY A 188 -3.86 2.80 -4.21
N ILE A 189 -2.76 2.32 -4.78
CA ILE A 189 -2.65 0.98 -5.38
C ILE A 189 -1.99 0.04 -4.38
N TRP A 190 -2.73 -0.98 -3.94
CA TRP A 190 -2.32 -1.88 -2.87
C TRP A 190 -2.48 -3.34 -3.26
N SER A 191 -1.76 -4.19 -2.57
CA SER A 191 -1.93 -5.66 -2.63
C SER A 191 -1.99 -6.19 -4.07
N MET A 192 -1.18 -5.61 -4.97
CA MET A 192 -1.14 -6.03 -6.37
C MET A 192 -0.32 -7.32 -6.50
N GLY A 193 -0.90 -8.34 -7.12
CA GLY A 193 -0.25 -9.63 -7.27
C GLY A 193 -0.65 -10.38 -8.54
N THR A 194 0.34 -11.08 -9.10
CA THR A 194 0.13 -12.04 -10.20
C THR A 194 0.71 -13.38 -9.73
N PRO A 195 -0.11 -14.45 -9.62
CA PRO A 195 0.36 -15.77 -9.21
C PRO A 195 1.59 -16.23 -9.98
N THR A 196 2.48 -16.94 -9.31
CA THR A 196 3.77 -17.38 -9.86
C THR A 196 3.61 -18.05 -11.23
N LYS A 197 2.62 -18.92 -11.38
CA LYS A 197 2.31 -19.63 -12.65
C LYS A 197 1.84 -18.71 -13.78
N HIS A 198 1.39 -17.49 -13.48
CA HIS A 198 0.88 -16.51 -14.44
C HIS A 198 1.81 -15.32 -14.67
N GLN A 199 2.95 -15.25 -13.94
CA GLN A 199 3.92 -14.16 -14.12
C GLN A 199 4.52 -14.14 -15.53
N LYS A 200 5.10 -12.98 -15.91
CA LYS A 200 5.76 -12.73 -17.20
C LYS A 200 4.85 -12.78 -18.45
N ASN A 201 3.53 -12.88 -18.26
CA ASN A 201 2.54 -12.81 -19.34
C ASN A 201 1.93 -11.41 -19.54
N GLY A 202 2.42 -10.39 -18.81
CA GLY A 202 1.90 -9.02 -18.90
C GLY A 202 0.63 -8.75 -18.09
N TYR A 203 0.03 -9.75 -17.44
CA TYR A 203 -1.26 -9.61 -16.74
C TYR A 203 -1.28 -8.53 -15.65
N GLY A 204 -0.20 -8.39 -14.88
CA GLY A 204 -0.10 -7.31 -13.91
C GLY A 204 -0.19 -5.93 -14.55
N ARG A 205 0.45 -5.73 -15.73
CA ARG A 205 0.35 -4.47 -16.47
C ARG A 205 -1.07 -4.23 -17.00
N GLU A 206 -1.69 -5.24 -17.59
CA GLU A 206 -3.06 -5.15 -18.11
C GLU A 206 -4.05 -4.72 -17.02
N LEU A 207 -3.99 -5.38 -15.86
CA LEU A 207 -4.84 -5.06 -14.73
C LEU A 207 -4.58 -3.63 -14.19
N LEU A 208 -3.31 -3.28 -13.97
CA LEU A 208 -2.93 -1.97 -13.46
C LEU A 208 -3.42 -0.84 -14.37
N MET A 209 -3.13 -0.93 -15.67
CA MET A 209 -3.51 0.09 -16.64
C MET A 209 -5.03 0.24 -16.76
N HIS A 210 -5.77 -0.88 -16.77
CA HIS A 210 -7.24 -0.85 -16.79
C HIS A 210 -7.82 -0.16 -15.55
N VAL A 211 -7.32 -0.49 -14.36
CA VAL A 211 -7.79 0.09 -13.10
C VAL A 211 -7.44 1.58 -13.03
N MET A 212 -6.22 1.97 -13.43
CA MET A 212 -5.83 3.38 -13.48
C MET A 212 -6.72 4.18 -14.44
N GLN A 213 -6.95 3.68 -15.66
CA GLN A 213 -7.83 4.33 -16.63
C GLN A 213 -9.26 4.46 -16.10
N SER A 214 -9.80 3.39 -15.51
CA SER A 214 -11.15 3.40 -14.94
C SER A 214 -11.30 4.46 -13.85
N HIS A 215 -10.34 4.55 -12.93
CA HIS A 215 -10.38 5.55 -11.86
C HIS A 215 -10.09 6.97 -12.37
N LYS A 216 -9.21 7.16 -13.36
CA LYS A 216 -9.03 8.44 -14.04
C LYS A 216 -10.36 8.93 -14.64
N ASN A 217 -11.08 8.06 -15.33
CA ASN A 217 -12.40 8.38 -15.91
C ASN A 217 -13.45 8.73 -14.85
N MET A 218 -13.29 8.25 -13.62
CA MET A 218 -14.11 8.61 -12.46
C MET A 218 -13.63 9.89 -11.75
N GLY A 219 -12.59 10.55 -12.24
CA GLY A 219 -12.10 11.83 -11.72
C GLY A 219 -10.87 11.75 -10.82
N ALA A 220 -10.22 10.58 -10.70
CA ALA A 220 -8.95 10.49 -9.98
C ALA A 220 -7.86 11.30 -10.70
N LYS A 221 -7.10 12.09 -9.92
CA LYS A 221 -6.02 12.94 -10.41
C LYS A 221 -4.64 12.39 -10.12
N GLU A 222 -4.51 11.64 -9.04
CA GLU A 222 -3.23 11.12 -8.56
C GLU A 222 -3.36 9.67 -8.10
N PHE A 223 -2.32 8.89 -8.34
CA PHE A 223 -2.22 7.53 -7.87
C PHE A 223 -0.93 7.36 -7.06
N PHE A 224 -0.99 6.60 -5.97
CA PHE A 224 0.13 6.38 -5.06
C PHE A 224 0.36 4.90 -4.80
N LEU A 225 1.60 4.52 -4.55
CA LEU A 225 1.95 3.19 -4.05
C LEU A 225 3.31 3.19 -3.35
N TYR A 226 3.51 2.17 -2.53
CA TYR A 226 4.84 1.74 -2.08
C TYR A 226 5.22 0.49 -2.88
N ALA A 227 6.23 0.62 -3.72
CA ALA A 227 6.66 -0.51 -4.54
C ALA A 227 7.53 -1.50 -3.75
N SER A 228 7.33 -2.80 -4.02
CA SER A 228 8.37 -3.77 -3.73
C SER A 228 9.49 -3.66 -4.76
N SER A 229 10.69 -4.16 -4.44
CA SER A 229 11.80 -4.22 -5.41
C SER A 229 11.43 -4.97 -6.70
N ALA A 230 10.63 -6.03 -6.58
CA ALA A 230 10.14 -6.79 -7.73
C ALA A 230 9.07 -6.01 -8.55
N GLY A 231 8.19 -5.26 -7.87
CA GLY A 231 7.10 -4.51 -8.51
C GLY A 231 7.58 -3.22 -9.19
N LYS A 232 8.65 -2.60 -8.70
CA LYS A 232 9.15 -1.31 -9.21
C LYS A 232 9.34 -1.30 -10.72
N PHE A 233 9.91 -2.36 -11.29
CA PHE A 233 10.13 -2.46 -12.73
C PHE A 233 8.83 -2.38 -13.55
N LEU A 234 7.75 -2.94 -13.06
CA LEU A 234 6.44 -2.81 -13.70
C LEU A 234 5.95 -1.37 -13.66
N TYR A 235 6.03 -0.74 -12.51
CA TYR A 235 5.54 0.63 -12.31
C TYR A 235 6.35 1.65 -13.13
N ASP A 236 7.69 1.53 -13.16
CA ASP A 236 8.55 2.36 -14.01
C ASP A 236 8.10 2.28 -15.49
N LYS A 237 7.81 1.06 -15.99
CA LYS A 237 7.31 0.85 -17.37
C LYS A 237 5.91 1.41 -17.63
N CYS A 238 5.12 1.61 -16.58
CA CYS A 238 3.80 2.21 -16.65
C CYS A 238 3.82 3.73 -16.42
N GLY A 239 5.01 4.36 -16.38
CA GLY A 239 5.15 5.80 -16.27
C GLY A 239 5.02 6.35 -14.85
N TRP A 240 5.15 5.51 -13.83
CA TRP A 240 5.20 5.94 -12.44
C TRP A 240 6.55 6.59 -12.11
N LEU A 241 6.51 7.64 -11.29
CA LEU A 241 7.70 8.35 -10.83
C LEU A 241 8.01 7.96 -9.39
N THR A 242 9.24 7.55 -9.13
CA THR A 242 9.72 7.39 -7.76
C THR A 242 10.02 8.76 -7.18
N LEU A 243 9.33 9.13 -6.10
CA LEU A 243 9.53 10.41 -5.41
C LEU A 243 10.53 10.31 -4.27
N ASP A 244 10.55 9.17 -3.57
CA ASP A 244 11.46 8.95 -2.46
C ASP A 244 11.67 7.45 -2.21
N TYR A 245 12.68 7.12 -1.41
CA TYR A 245 12.95 5.77 -0.91
C TYR A 245 12.83 5.80 0.61
N LEU A 246 11.75 5.26 1.14
CA LEU A 246 11.48 5.29 2.57
C LEU A 246 12.09 4.05 3.24
N PRO A 247 13.08 4.22 4.13
CA PRO A 247 13.52 3.12 4.99
C PRO A 247 12.35 2.47 5.69
N TYR A 248 12.30 1.16 5.66
CA TYR A 248 11.23 0.34 6.16
C TYR A 248 11.75 -0.60 7.24
N LEU A 249 11.21 -0.49 8.44
CA LEU A 249 11.64 -1.27 9.59
C LEU A 249 10.45 -2.07 10.14
N SER A 250 10.76 -3.27 10.61
CA SER A 250 9.80 -4.14 11.29
C SER A 250 10.42 -4.78 12.51
N LYS A 251 9.58 -5.12 13.48
CA LYS A 251 9.96 -5.87 14.66
C LYS A 251 9.35 -7.26 14.57
N SER A 252 10.20 -8.28 14.55
CA SER A 252 9.81 -9.69 14.51
C SER A 252 9.28 -10.18 15.86
#